data_3b508b7c1fc570e7a92d0ba738c263d1
#
_entry.id   3b508b7c1fc570e7a92d0ba738c263d1
#
_cell.length_a   1.000
_cell.length_b   1.000
_cell.length_c   1.000
_cell.angle_alpha   90.00
_cell.angle_beta   90.00
_cell.angle_gamma   90.00
#
_symmetry.space_group_name_H-M   'P 1'
#
loop_
_entity.id
_entity.type
_entity.pdbx_description
1 polymer ?
#
loop_
_entity_poly.entity_id
_entity_poly.type
_entity_poly.pdbx_seq_one_letter_code
_entity_poly.pdbx_strand_id
1 'polypeptide(L)'
;MDYNKIFEKHLFRASSLGYLMAEGKEKSNLEKWQDAANNYQKLLNEFNLMPKFNKDGVTVSKNYLNKADKLKEASALEAELFTNKDKITLSDAAKTHLMDVYIFLTTGRKGDIENRYVRKGNMVEDESITLYSRVKKMFFKKNEQHLHNLWIKGTPDIFEGESIHTATRLPDIKSSWSLRTFYQTFKRKLNPIYFWQIIAYMWLTGARSGSVAYCLVDTPESLIQSEIDRIWYKMGKPLTESPLFLKACEEIRAEMTYSDIPVKKRLLEYEIEWKDEYIDNIKKYVEAGREYLIEIHRDLELKQS
;
A
#
# COMPACT_ATOMS: atom_id res chain seq x y z
N MET A 1 -5.46 -29.92 2.87
CA MET A 1 -5.07 -28.99 1.78
C MET A 1 -3.65 -28.55 2.09
N ASP A 2 -2.72 -28.54 1.11
CA ASP A 2 -1.33 -28.12 1.36
C ASP A 2 -1.24 -26.59 1.26
N TYR A 3 -1.43 -25.92 2.37
CA TYR A 3 -1.44 -24.45 2.44
C TYR A 3 -0.06 -23.85 2.09
N ASN A 4 1.06 -24.53 2.41
CA ASN A 4 2.38 -24.04 2.07
C ASN A 4 2.53 -23.84 0.55
N LYS A 5 2.08 -24.81 -0.27
CA LYS A 5 2.08 -24.66 -1.73
C LYS A 5 1.16 -23.54 -2.24
N ILE A 6 0.06 -23.24 -1.51
CA ILE A 6 -0.83 -22.14 -1.86
C ILE A 6 -0.14 -20.81 -1.60
N PHE A 7 0.53 -20.67 -0.45
CA PHE A 7 1.24 -19.44 -0.08
C PHE A 7 2.45 -19.18 -0.96
N GLU A 8 3.26 -20.19 -1.27
CA GLU A 8 4.41 -20.09 -2.18
C GLU A 8 4.05 -19.57 -3.57
N LYS A 9 2.84 -19.88 -4.04
CA LYS A 9 2.35 -19.49 -5.38
C LYS A 9 1.32 -18.37 -5.35
N HIS A 10 1.06 -17.76 -4.19
CA HIS A 10 0.06 -16.71 -4.08
C HIS A 10 0.40 -15.53 -4.99
N LEU A 11 -0.60 -15.09 -5.79
CA LEU A 11 -0.51 -13.90 -6.64
C LEU A 11 -1.15 -12.72 -5.92
N PHE A 12 -0.33 -11.72 -5.57
CA PHE A 12 -0.84 -10.53 -4.91
C PHE A 12 -1.63 -9.66 -5.88
N ARG A 13 -2.71 -9.04 -5.39
CA ARG A 13 -3.55 -8.15 -6.21
C ARG A 13 -2.84 -6.81 -6.41
N ALA A 14 -2.79 -6.30 -7.64
CA ALA A 14 -2.24 -4.99 -7.96
C ALA A 14 -2.86 -3.87 -7.10
N SER A 15 -4.20 -3.90 -6.92
CA SER A 15 -4.95 -2.90 -6.13
C SER A 15 -4.59 -2.87 -4.63
N SER A 16 -3.98 -3.92 -4.10
CA SER A 16 -3.55 -3.99 -2.70
C SER A 16 -2.04 -4.12 -2.53
N LEU A 17 -1.28 -4.15 -3.64
CA LEU A 17 0.17 -4.30 -3.61
C LEU A 17 0.85 -3.20 -2.79
N GLY A 18 0.33 -1.98 -2.83
CA GLY A 18 0.88 -0.87 -2.06
C GLY A 18 0.82 -1.03 -0.55
N TYR A 19 -0.08 -1.87 -0.01
CA TYR A 19 -0.03 -2.23 1.41
C TYR A 19 1.17 -3.14 1.72
N LEU A 20 1.46 -4.10 0.83
CA LEU A 20 2.64 -4.96 0.96
C LEU A 20 3.94 -4.16 0.83
N MET A 21 3.95 -3.17 -0.08
CA MET A 21 5.09 -2.30 -0.36
C MET A 21 5.23 -1.12 0.62
N ALA A 22 4.37 -1.04 1.65
CA ALA A 22 4.39 0.06 2.61
C ALA A 22 5.69 0.05 3.42
N GLU A 23 6.41 1.18 3.40
CA GLU A 23 7.61 1.36 4.20
C GLU A 23 7.30 1.37 5.70
N GLY A 24 8.11 0.66 6.47
CA GLY A 24 8.04 0.64 7.92
C GLY A 24 8.68 1.88 8.54
N LYS A 25 8.32 2.17 9.80
CA LYS A 25 9.03 3.18 10.61
C LYS A 25 10.35 2.63 11.20
N GLU A 26 10.49 1.32 11.24
CA GLU A 26 11.69 0.66 11.72
C GLU A 26 12.79 0.68 10.66
N LYS A 27 14.03 0.66 11.14
CA LYS A 27 15.20 0.50 10.27
C LYS A 27 15.11 -0.79 9.48
N SER A 28 15.47 -0.71 8.20
CA SER A 28 15.62 -1.90 7.34
C SER A 28 16.70 -2.84 7.91
N ASN A 29 16.68 -4.09 7.48
CA ASN A 29 17.74 -5.05 7.88
C ASN A 29 19.13 -4.59 7.44
N LEU A 30 19.24 -3.94 6.30
CA LEU A 30 20.47 -3.33 5.82
C LEU A 30 20.97 -2.23 6.77
N GLU A 31 20.09 -1.30 7.20
CA GLU A 31 20.45 -0.25 8.16
C GLU A 31 20.82 -0.81 9.52
N LYS A 32 20.08 -1.82 10.01
CA LYS A 32 20.40 -2.53 11.26
C LYS A 32 21.79 -3.17 11.20
N TRP A 33 22.11 -3.81 10.08
CA TRP A 33 23.44 -4.38 9.87
C TRP A 33 24.53 -3.30 9.78
N GLN A 34 24.30 -2.21 9.05
CA GLN A 34 25.26 -1.10 8.94
C GLN A 34 25.58 -0.50 10.31
N ASP A 35 24.57 -0.30 11.17
CA ASP A 35 24.75 0.19 12.52
C ASP A 35 25.59 -0.81 13.36
N ALA A 36 25.31 -2.11 13.27
CA ALA A 36 26.06 -3.14 13.97
C ALA A 36 27.52 -3.22 13.49
N ALA A 37 27.75 -3.16 12.17
CA ALA A 37 29.09 -3.14 11.57
C ALA A 37 29.90 -1.92 12.03
N ASN A 38 29.28 -0.73 12.04
CA ASN A 38 29.91 0.50 12.52
C ASN A 38 30.26 0.40 14.01
N ASN A 39 29.35 -0.16 14.83
CA ASN A 39 29.61 -0.38 16.25
C ASN A 39 30.75 -1.38 16.49
N TYR A 40 30.76 -2.49 15.75
CA TYR A 40 31.86 -3.48 15.82
C TYR A 40 33.20 -2.85 15.46
N GLN A 41 33.30 -2.09 14.36
CA GLN A 41 34.53 -1.41 13.97
C GLN A 41 35.02 -0.41 15.03
N LYS A 42 34.09 0.37 15.62
CA LYS A 42 34.43 1.28 16.72
C LYS A 42 35.02 0.52 17.93
N LEU A 43 34.34 -0.55 18.35
CA LEU A 43 34.78 -1.37 19.48
C LEU A 43 36.14 -2.04 19.19
N LEU A 44 36.36 -2.50 17.95
CA LEU A 44 37.63 -3.11 17.53
C LEU A 44 38.76 -2.10 17.59
N ASN A 45 38.56 -0.88 17.10
CA ASN A 45 39.56 0.17 17.16
C ASN A 45 39.92 0.54 18.61
N GLU A 46 38.88 0.68 19.48
CA GLU A 46 39.09 0.95 20.90
C GLU A 46 39.84 -0.19 21.59
N PHE A 47 39.52 -1.46 21.28
CA PHE A 47 40.17 -2.65 21.85
C PHE A 47 41.62 -2.74 21.46
N ASN A 48 41.97 -2.47 20.20
CA ASN A 48 43.33 -2.49 19.68
C ASN A 48 44.26 -1.45 20.33
N LEU A 49 43.68 -0.38 20.87
CA LEU A 49 44.43 0.68 21.57
C LEU A 49 44.50 0.46 23.07
N MET A 50 43.85 -0.58 23.64
CA MET A 50 43.81 -0.80 25.06
C MET A 50 45.04 -1.59 25.56
N PRO A 51 45.61 -1.20 26.69
CA PRO A 51 46.65 -1.98 27.33
C PRO A 51 46.08 -3.31 27.88
N LYS A 52 46.69 -4.43 27.51
CA LYS A 52 46.27 -5.78 27.91
C LYS A 52 46.46 -6.02 29.41
N PHE A 53 47.54 -5.48 29.96
CA PHE A 53 47.97 -5.74 31.36
C PHE A 53 47.75 -4.50 32.22
N ASN A 54 47.57 -4.73 33.52
CA ASN A 54 47.58 -3.71 34.54
C ASN A 54 48.99 -3.05 34.66
N LYS A 55 49.10 -2.02 35.51
CA LYS A 55 50.39 -1.35 35.74
C LYS A 55 51.49 -2.25 36.27
N ASP A 56 51.16 -3.45 36.80
CA ASP A 56 52.09 -4.48 37.24
C ASP A 56 52.78 -5.23 36.08
N GLY A 57 52.30 -5.07 34.84
CA GLY A 57 52.82 -5.71 33.66
C GLY A 57 52.55 -7.22 33.53
N VAL A 58 51.85 -7.82 34.49
CA VAL A 58 51.65 -9.28 34.59
C VAL A 58 50.17 -9.66 34.59
N THR A 59 49.34 -8.94 35.35
CA THR A 59 47.90 -9.24 35.50
C THR A 59 47.12 -8.68 34.37
N VAL A 60 46.33 -9.53 33.68
CA VAL A 60 45.42 -9.05 32.60
C VAL A 60 44.39 -8.12 33.18
N SER A 61 44.23 -6.96 32.57
CA SER A 61 43.29 -5.93 32.99
C SER A 61 41.84 -6.41 32.90
N LYS A 62 41.06 -6.25 33.95
CA LYS A 62 39.62 -6.55 33.95
C LYS A 62 38.87 -5.76 32.85
N ASN A 63 39.30 -4.52 32.62
CA ASN A 63 38.73 -3.69 31.54
C ASN A 63 39.00 -4.28 30.14
N TYR A 64 40.21 -4.85 29.94
CA TYR A 64 40.55 -5.53 28.69
C TYR A 64 39.65 -6.76 28.47
N LEU A 65 39.46 -7.60 29.50
CA LEU A 65 38.56 -8.77 29.40
C LEU A 65 37.13 -8.37 29.11
N ASN A 66 36.57 -7.41 29.86
CA ASN A 66 35.20 -6.91 29.62
C ASN A 66 35.03 -6.31 28.19
N LYS A 67 36.07 -5.67 27.65
CA LYS A 67 36.03 -5.12 26.30
C LYS A 67 36.12 -6.21 25.23
N ALA A 68 36.92 -7.26 25.50
CA ALA A 68 37.01 -8.45 24.64
C ALA A 68 35.64 -9.16 24.51
N ASP A 69 34.92 -9.32 25.63
CA ASP A 69 33.59 -9.92 25.64
C ASP A 69 32.59 -9.09 24.83
N LYS A 70 32.57 -7.76 25.04
CA LYS A 70 31.72 -6.85 24.25
C LYS A 70 32.05 -6.89 22.75
N LEU A 71 33.33 -6.98 22.39
CA LEU A 71 33.77 -7.10 21.00
C LEU A 71 33.29 -8.43 20.39
N LYS A 72 33.34 -9.52 21.14
CA LYS A 72 32.82 -10.82 20.70
C LYS A 72 31.33 -10.80 20.48
N GLU A 73 30.56 -10.19 21.40
CA GLU A 73 29.12 -10.01 21.26
C GLU A 73 28.78 -9.16 20.03
N ALA A 74 29.46 -8.03 19.82
CA ALA A 74 29.26 -7.15 18.69
C ALA A 74 29.58 -7.82 17.34
N SER A 75 30.65 -8.66 17.31
CA SER A 75 31.01 -9.46 16.13
C SER A 75 29.95 -10.51 15.81
N ALA A 76 29.41 -11.19 16.83
CA ALA A 76 28.35 -12.18 16.64
C ALA A 76 27.04 -11.53 16.10
N LEU A 77 26.68 -10.39 16.66
CA LEU A 77 25.50 -9.62 16.20
C LEU A 77 25.67 -9.13 14.75
N GLU A 78 26.84 -8.59 14.41
CA GLU A 78 27.14 -8.14 13.04
C GLU A 78 27.02 -9.30 12.05
N ALA A 79 27.60 -10.46 12.36
CA ALA A 79 27.54 -11.65 11.51
C ALA A 79 26.12 -12.20 11.34
N GLU A 80 25.32 -12.19 12.41
CA GLU A 80 23.90 -12.58 12.35
C GLU A 80 23.11 -11.65 11.43
N LEU A 81 23.25 -10.33 11.62
CA LEU A 81 22.54 -9.34 10.81
C LEU A 81 23.03 -9.33 9.36
N PHE A 82 24.29 -9.62 9.09
CA PHE A 82 24.83 -9.75 7.74
C PHE A 82 24.08 -10.79 6.92
N THR A 83 23.74 -11.92 7.52
CA THR A 83 23.03 -13.02 6.85
C THR A 83 21.63 -12.60 6.39
N ASN A 84 21.02 -11.62 7.04
CA ASN A 84 19.67 -11.17 6.79
C ASN A 84 19.58 -9.75 6.18
N LYS A 85 20.70 -9.07 5.93
CA LYS A 85 20.76 -7.67 5.52
C LYS A 85 19.96 -7.33 4.27
N ASP A 86 19.91 -8.28 3.33
CA ASP A 86 19.24 -8.12 2.04
C ASP A 86 17.75 -8.55 2.06
N LYS A 87 17.29 -9.14 3.17
CA LYS A 87 15.89 -9.52 3.35
C LYS A 87 15.02 -8.30 3.63
N ILE A 88 13.85 -8.27 2.99
CA ILE A 88 12.87 -7.22 3.23
C ILE A 88 12.32 -7.29 4.66
N THR A 89 12.31 -6.16 5.34
CA THR A 89 11.59 -5.98 6.60
C THR A 89 10.16 -5.51 6.28
N LEU A 90 9.17 -6.38 6.50
CA LEU A 90 7.77 -6.03 6.32
C LEU A 90 7.31 -5.06 7.41
N SER A 91 6.64 -3.98 7.01
CA SER A 91 6.01 -3.05 7.95
C SER A 91 4.82 -3.67 8.68
N ASP A 92 4.38 -3.07 9.80
CA ASP A 92 3.18 -3.53 10.51
C ASP A 92 1.92 -3.45 9.64
N ALA A 93 1.85 -2.44 8.76
CA ALA A 93 0.77 -2.32 7.78
C ALA A 93 0.78 -3.48 6.78
N ALA A 94 1.97 -3.87 6.29
CA ALA A 94 2.13 -5.04 5.42
C ALA A 94 1.74 -6.33 6.13
N LYS A 95 2.18 -6.52 7.37
CA LYS A 95 1.82 -7.70 8.19
C LYS A 95 0.33 -7.79 8.47
N THR A 96 -0.32 -6.67 8.78
CA THR A 96 -1.79 -6.60 8.93
C THR A 96 -2.50 -7.01 7.65
N HIS A 97 -2.08 -6.47 6.51
CA HIS A 97 -2.64 -6.84 5.21
C HIS A 97 -2.43 -8.34 4.89
N LEU A 98 -1.25 -8.88 5.21
CA LEU A 98 -0.94 -10.30 5.01
C LEU A 98 -1.79 -11.21 5.91
N MET A 99 -2.13 -10.76 7.12
CA MET A 99 -3.09 -11.48 7.99
C MET A 99 -4.48 -11.56 7.33
N ASP A 100 -4.96 -10.48 6.72
CA ASP A 100 -6.24 -10.49 5.98
C ASP A 100 -6.18 -11.43 4.77
N VAL A 101 -5.06 -11.43 4.04
CA VAL A 101 -4.80 -12.38 2.94
C VAL A 101 -4.80 -13.82 3.44
N TYR A 102 -4.12 -14.10 4.55
CA TYR A 102 -4.09 -15.42 5.19
C TYR A 102 -5.50 -15.91 5.55
N ILE A 103 -6.29 -15.07 6.24
CA ILE A 103 -7.67 -15.38 6.61
C ILE A 103 -8.50 -15.71 5.37
N PHE A 104 -8.38 -14.89 4.33
CA PHE A 104 -9.11 -15.15 3.08
C PHE A 104 -8.71 -16.48 2.42
N LEU A 105 -7.41 -16.78 2.35
CA LEU A 105 -6.91 -17.99 1.69
C LEU A 105 -7.28 -19.27 2.45
N THR A 106 -7.36 -19.20 3.78
CA THR A 106 -7.64 -20.36 4.63
C THR A 106 -9.13 -20.57 4.93
N THR A 107 -9.93 -19.49 4.94
CA THR A 107 -11.33 -19.55 5.38
C THR A 107 -12.34 -19.11 4.31
N GLY A 108 -11.87 -18.48 3.22
CA GLY A 108 -12.72 -17.83 2.22
C GLY A 108 -13.41 -16.55 2.68
N ARG A 109 -13.18 -16.10 3.93
CA ARG A 109 -13.84 -14.92 4.50
C ARG A 109 -13.06 -13.66 4.16
N LYS A 110 -13.76 -12.66 3.66
CA LYS A 110 -13.21 -11.31 3.49
C LYS A 110 -13.36 -10.57 4.82
N GLY A 111 -12.23 -10.09 5.39
CA GLY A 111 -12.23 -9.34 6.66
C GLY A 111 -12.89 -7.97 6.56
N ASP A 112 -12.95 -7.40 5.38
CA ASP A 112 -13.36 -6.02 5.21
C ASP A 112 -14.81 -5.87 4.77
N ILE A 113 -15.53 -5.02 5.51
CA ILE A 113 -16.87 -4.57 5.15
C ILE A 113 -16.71 -3.40 4.18
N GLU A 114 -17.37 -3.46 3.03
CA GLU A 114 -17.40 -2.39 2.04
C GLU A 114 -17.83 -1.06 2.69
N ASN A 115 -16.93 -0.09 2.75
CA ASN A 115 -17.25 1.22 3.27
C ASN A 115 -17.89 2.13 2.19
N ARG A 116 -18.54 3.22 2.63
CA ARG A 116 -19.26 4.16 1.74
C ARG A 116 -18.38 4.76 0.64
N TYR A 117 -17.08 4.91 0.85
CA TYR A 117 -16.14 5.45 -0.13
C TYR A 117 -15.90 4.48 -1.27
N VAL A 118 -15.65 3.22 -0.93
CA VAL A 118 -15.51 2.12 -1.91
C VAL A 118 -16.83 1.92 -2.66
N ARG A 119 -17.96 1.93 -1.94
CA ARG A 119 -19.28 1.79 -2.53
C ARG A 119 -19.56 2.90 -3.56
N LYS A 120 -19.30 4.18 -3.24
CA LYS A 120 -19.41 5.26 -4.22
C LYS A 120 -18.51 5.00 -5.42
N GLY A 121 -17.23 4.68 -5.19
CA GLY A 121 -16.27 4.40 -6.26
C GLY A 121 -16.80 3.39 -7.26
N ASN A 122 -17.27 2.24 -6.76
CA ASN A 122 -17.83 1.17 -7.60
C ASN A 122 -19.09 1.60 -8.36
N MET A 123 -19.96 2.42 -7.74
CA MET A 123 -21.22 2.85 -8.35
C MET A 123 -21.03 3.90 -9.45
N VAL A 124 -19.97 4.72 -9.37
CA VAL A 124 -19.77 5.85 -10.32
C VAL A 124 -18.51 5.67 -11.17
N GLU A 125 -18.02 4.45 -11.31
CA GLU A 125 -16.83 4.17 -12.11
C GLU A 125 -17.04 4.54 -13.58
N ASP A 126 -18.19 4.17 -14.16
CA ASP A 126 -18.52 4.45 -15.57
C ASP A 126 -18.68 5.97 -15.81
N GLU A 127 -19.29 6.71 -14.88
CA GLU A 127 -19.39 8.17 -14.94
C GLU A 127 -18.01 8.83 -14.84
N SER A 128 -17.14 8.28 -14.01
CA SER A 128 -15.75 8.78 -13.87
C SER A 128 -14.93 8.51 -15.13
N ILE A 129 -15.07 7.35 -15.77
CA ILE A 129 -14.45 7.04 -17.07
C ILE A 129 -15.02 8.00 -18.16
N THR A 130 -16.33 8.28 -18.12
CA THR A 130 -16.96 9.23 -19.03
C THR A 130 -16.42 10.64 -18.84
N LEU A 131 -16.27 11.10 -17.58
CA LEU A 131 -15.66 12.39 -17.26
C LEU A 131 -14.23 12.48 -17.81
N TYR A 132 -13.42 11.45 -17.53
CA TYR A 132 -12.06 11.35 -18.02
C TYR A 132 -11.99 11.43 -19.55
N SER A 133 -12.84 10.65 -20.24
CA SER A 133 -12.95 10.62 -21.69
C SER A 133 -13.28 12.02 -22.27
N ARG A 134 -14.22 12.74 -21.64
CA ARG A 134 -14.60 14.11 -22.06
C ARG A 134 -13.45 15.10 -21.90
N VAL A 135 -12.72 15.03 -20.79
CA VAL A 135 -11.57 15.94 -20.53
C VAL A 135 -10.44 15.66 -21.50
N LYS A 136 -10.14 14.38 -21.73
CA LYS A 136 -9.06 13.95 -22.66
C LYS A 136 -9.46 14.04 -24.13
N LYS A 137 -10.75 14.23 -24.44
CA LYS A 137 -11.30 14.21 -25.80
C LYS A 137 -11.02 12.90 -26.55
N MET A 138 -10.97 11.80 -25.82
CA MET A 138 -10.78 10.44 -26.29
C MET A 138 -11.85 9.55 -25.67
N PHE A 139 -12.29 8.54 -26.39
CA PHE A 139 -13.23 7.57 -25.86
C PHE A 139 -12.45 6.44 -25.17
N PHE A 140 -12.71 6.24 -23.89
CA PHE A 140 -12.18 5.12 -23.12
C PHE A 140 -13.32 4.16 -22.77
N LYS A 141 -13.04 2.89 -22.94
CA LYS A 141 -13.91 1.80 -22.49
C LYS A 141 -13.31 1.13 -21.27
N LYS A 142 -14.15 0.81 -20.29
CA LYS A 142 -13.75 0.01 -19.14
C LYS A 142 -13.13 -1.31 -19.61
N ASN A 143 -11.97 -1.65 -19.06
CA ASN A 143 -11.34 -2.93 -19.30
C ASN A 143 -11.85 -3.97 -18.31
N GLU A 144 -12.15 -5.17 -18.81
CA GLU A 144 -12.60 -6.30 -18.00
C GLU A 144 -11.60 -7.45 -18.01
N GLN A 145 -10.48 -7.30 -18.74
CA GLN A 145 -9.48 -8.38 -18.84
C GLN A 145 -8.66 -8.48 -17.57
N HIS A 146 -8.67 -9.66 -16.96
CA HIS A 146 -7.82 -10.01 -15.84
C HIS A 146 -6.46 -10.44 -16.33
N LEU A 147 -5.43 -9.78 -15.84
CA LEU A 147 -4.03 -10.07 -16.16
C LEU A 147 -3.33 -10.68 -14.95
N HIS A 148 -2.38 -11.54 -15.19
CA HIS A 148 -1.49 -12.06 -14.17
C HIS A 148 -0.14 -12.50 -14.73
N ASN A 149 0.85 -12.56 -13.84
CA ASN A 149 2.12 -13.24 -14.06
C ASN A 149 2.40 -14.18 -12.87
N LEU A 150 3.65 -14.57 -12.63
CA LEU A 150 4.02 -15.44 -11.52
C LEU A 150 3.96 -14.77 -10.13
N TRP A 151 3.77 -13.46 -10.06
CA TRP A 151 3.93 -12.64 -8.85
C TRP A 151 2.64 -11.92 -8.46
N ILE A 152 2.02 -11.30 -9.44
CA ILE A 152 0.89 -10.40 -9.24
C ILE A 152 -0.24 -10.67 -10.23
N LYS A 153 -1.42 -10.18 -9.89
CA LYS A 153 -2.62 -10.19 -10.73
C LYS A 153 -3.40 -8.89 -10.60
N GLY A 154 -4.13 -8.51 -11.64
CA GLY A 154 -4.96 -7.31 -11.61
C GLY A 154 -5.75 -7.06 -12.87
N THR A 155 -6.60 -6.04 -12.81
CA THR A 155 -7.45 -5.59 -13.91
C THR A 155 -7.31 -4.07 -13.96
N PRO A 156 -6.50 -3.50 -14.88
CA PRO A 156 -6.46 -2.06 -15.11
C PRO A 156 -7.85 -1.53 -15.49
N ASP A 157 -8.21 -0.32 -15.06
CA ASP A 157 -9.54 0.25 -15.33
C ASP A 157 -9.72 0.58 -16.81
N ILE A 158 -8.77 1.31 -17.38
CA ILE A 158 -8.74 1.73 -18.79
C ILE A 158 -7.31 1.74 -19.32
N PHE A 159 -7.14 1.83 -20.63
CA PHE A 159 -5.83 1.89 -21.28
C PHE A 159 -5.86 2.72 -22.55
N GLU A 160 -4.70 3.24 -22.97
CA GLU A 160 -4.45 3.83 -24.28
C GLU A 160 -3.70 2.81 -25.16
N GLY A 161 -4.24 2.51 -26.32
CA GLY A 161 -3.68 1.52 -27.27
C GLY A 161 -4.77 0.69 -27.93
N GLU A 162 -4.37 -0.21 -28.83
CA GLU A 162 -5.32 -1.08 -29.54
C GLU A 162 -5.81 -2.24 -28.66
N SER A 163 -4.96 -2.72 -27.77
CA SER A 163 -5.28 -3.78 -26.82
C SER A 163 -4.56 -3.56 -25.49
N ILE A 164 -5.03 -4.24 -24.43
CA ILE A 164 -4.38 -4.16 -23.10
C ILE A 164 -2.92 -4.66 -23.14
N HIS A 165 -2.58 -5.57 -24.04
CA HIS A 165 -1.22 -6.12 -24.19
C HIS A 165 -0.29 -5.22 -25.01
N THR A 166 -0.84 -4.23 -25.71
CA THR A 166 -0.09 -3.21 -26.45
C THR A 166 -0.37 -1.82 -25.92
N ALA A 167 -0.83 -1.75 -24.66
CA ALA A 167 -1.14 -0.50 -24.00
C ALA A 167 0.13 0.36 -23.86
N THR A 168 0.02 1.62 -24.25
CA THR A 168 1.10 2.61 -24.11
C THR A 168 1.01 3.35 -22.79
N ARG A 169 -0.23 3.50 -22.26
CA ARG A 169 -0.51 4.22 -21.02
C ARG A 169 -1.70 3.60 -20.29
N LEU A 170 -1.66 3.66 -18.95
CA LEU A 170 -2.66 3.08 -18.06
C LEU A 170 -3.16 4.12 -17.05
N PRO A 171 -4.26 4.83 -17.34
CA PRO A 171 -4.94 5.63 -16.33
C PRO A 171 -5.75 4.75 -15.38
N ASP A 172 -5.58 4.97 -14.07
CA ASP A 172 -6.38 4.34 -13.02
C ASP A 172 -7.35 5.37 -12.44
N ILE A 173 -8.63 5.05 -12.49
CA ILE A 173 -9.71 6.00 -12.20
C ILE A 173 -10.09 5.93 -10.73
N LYS A 174 -10.02 7.06 -10.05
CA LYS A 174 -10.38 7.21 -8.64
C LYS A 174 -11.50 8.24 -8.48
N SER A 175 -12.67 7.80 -8.06
CA SER A 175 -13.81 8.69 -7.80
C SER A 175 -13.68 9.37 -6.44
N SER A 176 -13.64 10.68 -6.41
CA SER A 176 -13.59 11.45 -5.17
C SER A 176 -14.93 11.43 -4.44
N TRP A 177 -14.89 11.29 -3.11
CA TRP A 177 -16.11 11.27 -2.30
C TRP A 177 -16.86 12.60 -2.33
N SER A 178 -16.13 13.72 -2.20
CA SER A 178 -16.69 15.07 -2.14
C SER A 178 -15.72 16.07 -2.76
N LEU A 179 -16.19 17.30 -3.00
CA LEU A 179 -15.38 18.42 -3.44
C LEU A 179 -14.18 18.66 -2.48
N ARG A 180 -14.42 18.57 -1.18
CA ARG A 180 -13.38 18.72 -0.16
C ARG A 180 -12.30 17.67 -0.31
N THR A 181 -12.66 16.39 -0.45
CA THR A 181 -11.66 15.30 -0.62
C THR A 181 -10.93 15.44 -1.94
N PHE A 182 -11.59 15.88 -3.00
CA PHE A 182 -10.99 16.16 -4.30
C PHE A 182 -9.92 17.27 -4.18
N TYR A 183 -10.24 18.42 -3.56
CA TYR A 183 -9.26 19.49 -3.39
C TYR A 183 -8.13 19.14 -2.43
N GLN A 184 -8.34 18.27 -1.47
CA GLN A 184 -7.26 17.80 -0.60
C GLN A 184 -6.20 17.02 -1.36
N THR A 185 -6.54 16.37 -2.48
CA THR A 185 -5.56 15.64 -3.31
C THR A 185 -4.53 16.58 -3.94
N PHE A 186 -4.87 17.83 -4.27
CA PHE A 186 -3.92 18.82 -4.81
C PHE A 186 -2.76 19.15 -3.88
N LYS A 187 -2.96 19.00 -2.56
CA LYS A 187 -1.95 19.31 -1.55
C LYS A 187 -1.19 18.08 -1.06
N ARG A 188 -1.63 16.89 -1.44
CA ARG A 188 -1.04 15.62 -0.98
C ARG A 188 -0.09 15.08 -2.04
N LYS A 189 0.95 14.40 -1.58
CA LYS A 189 1.71 13.50 -2.45
C LYS A 189 0.80 12.37 -2.91
N LEU A 190 1.10 11.81 -4.07
CA LEU A 190 0.40 10.62 -4.56
C LEU A 190 0.43 9.51 -3.50
N ASN A 191 -0.72 8.88 -3.28
CA ASN A 191 -0.84 7.77 -2.34
C ASN A 191 0.05 6.60 -2.79
N PRO A 192 1.00 6.13 -1.98
CA PRO A 192 1.86 5.02 -2.33
C PRO A 192 1.11 3.75 -2.75
N ILE A 193 -0.09 3.51 -2.20
CA ILE A 193 -0.94 2.37 -2.57
C ILE A 193 -1.32 2.45 -4.05
N TYR A 194 -1.75 3.61 -4.52
CA TYR A 194 -2.12 3.83 -5.92
C TYR A 194 -0.90 3.87 -6.83
N PHE A 195 0.22 4.42 -6.35
CA PHE A 195 1.48 4.38 -7.08
C PHE A 195 1.88 2.94 -7.43
N TRP A 196 1.95 2.05 -6.43
CA TRP A 196 2.31 0.65 -6.64
C TRP A 196 1.26 -0.14 -7.42
N GLN A 197 -0.01 0.24 -7.34
CA GLN A 197 -1.08 -0.31 -8.18
C GLN A 197 -0.80 -0.06 -9.66
N ILE A 198 -0.45 1.17 -10.03
CA ILE A 198 -0.12 1.54 -11.41
C ILE A 198 1.16 0.84 -11.87
N ILE A 199 2.20 0.82 -11.05
CA ILE A 199 3.45 0.09 -11.37
C ILE A 199 3.16 -1.40 -11.63
N ALA A 200 2.30 -2.03 -10.84
CA ALA A 200 1.89 -3.41 -11.05
C ALA A 200 1.14 -3.60 -12.38
N TYR A 201 0.23 -2.69 -12.73
CA TYR A 201 -0.46 -2.73 -14.01
C TYR A 201 0.48 -2.53 -15.20
N MET A 202 1.42 -1.59 -15.10
CA MET A 202 2.45 -1.39 -16.12
C MET A 202 3.31 -2.65 -16.31
N TRP A 203 3.66 -3.33 -15.22
CA TRP A 203 4.39 -4.60 -15.33
C TRP A 203 3.58 -5.71 -16.02
N LEU A 204 2.27 -5.79 -15.74
CA LEU A 204 1.39 -6.80 -16.35
C LEU A 204 1.13 -6.57 -17.83
N THR A 205 1.18 -5.33 -18.29
CA THR A 205 0.85 -4.96 -19.69
C THR A 205 2.06 -4.64 -20.55
N GLY A 206 3.19 -4.30 -19.96
CA GLY A 206 4.36 -3.76 -20.64
C GLY A 206 4.31 -2.25 -20.91
N ALA A 207 3.25 -1.55 -20.48
CA ALA A 207 3.15 -0.09 -20.60
C ALA A 207 4.28 0.63 -19.84
N ARG A 208 4.73 1.77 -20.36
CA ARG A 208 5.83 2.57 -19.80
C ARG A 208 5.35 3.85 -19.14
N SER A 209 4.07 4.17 -19.22
CA SER A 209 3.43 5.32 -18.63
C SER A 209 2.10 4.92 -18.00
N GLY A 210 1.73 5.59 -16.93
CA GLY A 210 0.44 5.42 -16.26
C GLY A 210 0.09 6.64 -15.45
N SER A 211 -1.11 6.68 -14.91
CA SER A 211 -1.54 7.77 -14.06
C SER A 211 -2.60 7.37 -13.06
N VAL A 212 -2.72 8.15 -12.00
CA VAL A 212 -3.89 8.12 -11.10
C VAL A 212 -4.73 9.33 -11.38
N ALA A 213 -5.95 9.10 -11.87
CA ALA A 213 -6.89 10.12 -12.29
C ALA A 213 -8.03 10.26 -11.27
N TYR A 214 -8.00 11.30 -10.44
CA TYR A 214 -9.07 11.61 -9.51
C TYR A 214 -10.19 12.35 -10.24
N CYS A 215 -11.36 11.74 -10.23
CA CYS A 215 -12.58 12.27 -10.86
C CYS A 215 -13.56 12.77 -9.81
N LEU A 216 -14.13 13.96 -10.02
CA LEU A 216 -15.22 14.51 -9.23
C LEU A 216 -16.51 14.38 -10.03
N VAL A 217 -17.28 13.35 -9.72
CA VAL A 217 -18.58 13.03 -10.33
C VAL A 217 -19.68 13.07 -9.28
N ASP A 218 -20.92 13.32 -9.72
CA ASP A 218 -22.06 13.39 -8.85
C ASP A 218 -22.24 12.09 -8.06
N THR A 219 -22.71 12.22 -6.84
CA THR A 219 -22.97 11.06 -5.99
C THR A 219 -24.34 10.48 -6.36
N PRO A 220 -24.46 9.13 -6.50
CA PRO A 220 -25.75 8.49 -6.76
C PRO A 220 -26.79 8.81 -5.70
N GLU A 221 -28.05 9.00 -6.13
CA GLU A 221 -29.16 9.39 -5.25
C GLU A 221 -29.31 8.48 -4.03
N SER A 222 -29.07 7.17 -4.18
CA SER A 222 -29.16 6.22 -3.06
C SER A 222 -28.12 6.49 -1.95
N LEU A 223 -26.95 7.03 -2.30
CA LEU A 223 -25.94 7.43 -1.32
C LEU A 223 -26.23 8.81 -0.73
N ILE A 224 -26.76 9.74 -1.53
CA ILE A 224 -27.25 11.02 -1.03
C ILE A 224 -28.36 10.78 0.01
N GLN A 225 -29.31 9.91 -0.30
CA GLN A 225 -30.38 9.56 0.62
C GLN A 225 -29.82 8.92 1.92
N SER A 226 -28.85 8.06 1.82
CA SER A 226 -28.20 7.47 3.01
C SER A 226 -27.54 8.53 3.91
N GLU A 227 -26.95 9.58 3.34
CA GLU A 227 -26.41 10.70 4.13
C GLU A 227 -27.50 11.59 4.71
N ILE A 228 -28.61 11.78 4.01
CA ILE A 228 -29.84 12.47 4.51
C ILE A 228 -30.41 11.68 5.70
N ASP A 229 -30.57 10.39 5.58
CA ASP A 229 -31.08 9.53 6.66
C ASP A 229 -30.17 9.61 7.90
N ARG A 230 -28.83 9.61 7.69
CA ARG A 230 -27.86 9.77 8.78
C ARG A 230 -28.02 11.12 9.50
N ILE A 231 -28.22 12.20 8.76
CA ILE A 231 -28.46 13.53 9.38
C ILE A 231 -29.81 13.57 10.08
N TRP A 232 -30.86 12.96 9.53
CA TRP A 232 -32.15 12.85 10.17
C TRP A 232 -32.07 12.19 11.56
N TYR A 233 -31.35 11.05 11.66
CA TYR A 233 -31.09 10.42 12.95
C TYR A 233 -30.26 11.31 13.90
N LYS A 234 -29.24 11.97 13.38
CA LYS A 234 -28.37 12.86 14.17
C LYS A 234 -29.11 14.09 14.73
N MET A 235 -30.12 14.59 13.98
CA MET A 235 -30.97 15.72 14.40
C MET A 235 -32.09 15.29 15.36
N GLY A 236 -32.15 14.03 15.77
CA GLY A 236 -33.20 13.55 16.68
C GLY A 236 -34.53 13.23 16.00
N LYS A 237 -34.49 12.82 14.72
CA LYS A 237 -35.65 12.43 13.90
C LYS A 237 -36.71 13.55 13.79
N PRO A 238 -36.35 14.74 13.27
CA PRO A 238 -37.30 15.83 13.08
C PRO A 238 -38.43 15.46 12.14
N LEU A 239 -39.49 16.24 12.14
CA LEU A 239 -40.54 16.15 11.09
C LEU A 239 -39.87 16.40 9.73
N THR A 240 -40.31 15.66 8.70
CA THR A 240 -39.75 15.74 7.33
C THR A 240 -39.97 17.12 6.70
N GLU A 241 -41.01 17.83 7.11
CA GLU A 241 -41.33 19.21 6.67
C GLU A 241 -40.63 20.29 7.50
N SER A 242 -39.82 19.92 8.50
CA SER A 242 -39.10 20.90 9.30
C SER A 242 -38.16 21.75 8.44
N PRO A 243 -38.25 23.10 8.50
CA PRO A 243 -37.40 23.98 7.68
C PRO A 243 -35.88 23.72 7.90
N LEU A 244 -35.49 23.38 9.12
CA LEU A 244 -34.10 23.04 9.44
C LEU A 244 -33.67 21.75 8.77
N PHE A 245 -34.54 20.74 8.74
CA PHE A 245 -34.22 19.47 8.09
C PHE A 245 -34.21 19.60 6.57
N LEU A 246 -35.19 20.33 5.98
CA LEU A 246 -35.21 20.58 4.54
C LEU A 246 -33.95 21.32 4.09
N LYS A 247 -33.52 22.34 4.84
CA LYS A 247 -32.27 23.05 4.58
C LYS A 247 -31.06 22.11 4.64
N ALA A 248 -30.97 21.23 5.63
CA ALA A 248 -29.90 20.25 5.73
C ALA A 248 -29.89 19.26 4.54
N CYS A 249 -31.06 18.86 4.05
CA CYS A 249 -31.18 18.03 2.85
C CYS A 249 -30.64 18.74 1.59
N GLU A 250 -30.98 20.03 1.42
CA GLU A 250 -30.49 20.85 0.31
C GLU A 250 -28.99 21.04 0.36
N GLU A 251 -28.42 21.30 1.54
CA GLU A 251 -26.98 21.42 1.76
C GLU A 251 -26.25 20.12 1.42
N ILE A 252 -26.76 18.95 1.84
CA ILE A 252 -26.19 17.64 1.50
C ILE A 252 -26.19 17.43 -0.01
N ARG A 253 -27.29 17.71 -0.70
CA ARG A 253 -27.40 17.58 -2.15
C ARG A 253 -26.41 18.48 -2.87
N ALA A 254 -26.32 19.74 -2.46
CA ALA A 254 -25.35 20.70 -3.02
C ALA A 254 -23.90 20.28 -2.81
N GLU A 255 -23.56 19.64 -1.67
CA GLU A 255 -22.23 19.14 -1.41
C GLU A 255 -21.87 17.87 -2.20
N MET A 256 -22.86 17.15 -2.73
CA MET A 256 -22.69 15.85 -3.36
C MET A 256 -22.97 15.84 -4.87
N THR A 257 -23.31 16.99 -5.45
CA THR A 257 -23.52 17.20 -6.91
C THR A 257 -22.61 18.31 -7.43
N TYR A 258 -22.10 18.19 -8.65
CA TYR A 258 -21.00 19.03 -9.17
C TYR A 258 -21.22 19.47 -10.62
N SER A 259 -22.45 19.42 -11.12
CA SER A 259 -22.82 19.82 -12.50
C SER A 259 -22.53 21.31 -12.80
N ASP A 260 -22.51 22.15 -11.76
CA ASP A 260 -22.16 23.57 -11.80
C ASP A 260 -20.65 23.82 -11.99
N ILE A 261 -19.80 22.81 -11.72
CA ILE A 261 -18.34 22.93 -11.87
C ILE A 261 -17.93 22.54 -13.29
N PRO A 262 -17.15 23.37 -14.00
CA PRO A 262 -16.68 23.04 -15.34
C PRO A 262 -15.95 21.70 -15.42
N VAL A 263 -16.25 20.90 -16.44
CA VAL A 263 -15.76 19.51 -16.62
C VAL A 263 -14.24 19.40 -16.44
N LYS A 264 -13.46 20.33 -17.02
CA LYS A 264 -11.99 20.33 -16.89
C LYS A 264 -11.49 20.54 -15.46
N LYS A 265 -12.28 21.15 -14.58
CA LYS A 265 -11.93 21.40 -13.18
C LYS A 265 -12.30 20.23 -12.26
N ARG A 266 -12.95 19.21 -12.80
CA ARG A 266 -13.37 18.00 -12.08
C ARG A 266 -12.43 16.81 -12.26
N LEU A 267 -11.27 17.01 -12.91
CA LEU A 267 -10.23 16.01 -13.10
C LEU A 267 -8.90 16.53 -12.56
N LEU A 268 -8.25 15.71 -11.74
CA LEU A 268 -6.87 15.89 -11.31
C LEU A 268 -6.12 14.59 -11.60
N GLU A 269 -4.95 14.69 -12.22
CA GLU A 269 -4.19 13.53 -12.64
C GLU A 269 -2.73 13.62 -12.21
N TYR A 270 -2.20 12.50 -11.71
CA TYR A 270 -0.79 12.33 -11.35
C TYR A 270 -0.16 11.32 -12.31
N GLU A 271 0.79 11.79 -13.09
CA GLU A 271 1.55 10.97 -14.03
C GLU A 271 2.59 10.11 -13.30
N ILE A 272 2.78 8.89 -13.78
CA ILE A 272 3.74 7.92 -13.27
C ILE A 272 4.49 7.33 -14.45
N GLU A 273 5.80 7.39 -14.38
CA GLU A 273 6.67 6.78 -15.37
C GLU A 273 7.28 5.49 -14.85
N TRP A 274 7.50 4.56 -15.76
CA TRP A 274 8.12 3.29 -15.49
C TRP A 274 9.61 3.42 -15.18
N LYS A 275 10.08 2.59 -14.23
CA LYS A 275 11.49 2.32 -14.00
C LYS A 275 11.70 0.82 -13.82
N ASP A 276 12.75 0.27 -14.42
CA ASP A 276 13.00 -1.18 -14.40
C ASP A 276 13.26 -1.73 -12.98
N GLU A 277 13.83 -0.90 -12.09
CA GLU A 277 14.06 -1.23 -10.68
C GLU A 277 12.79 -1.63 -9.90
N TYR A 278 11.61 -1.20 -10.36
CA TYR A 278 10.35 -1.49 -9.68
C TYR A 278 10.00 -2.98 -9.68
N ILE A 279 10.37 -3.72 -10.74
CA ILE A 279 10.12 -5.16 -10.82
C ILE A 279 10.85 -5.90 -9.71
N ASP A 280 12.13 -5.61 -9.52
CA ASP A 280 12.94 -6.30 -8.51
C ASP A 280 12.44 -5.98 -7.10
N ASN A 281 12.01 -4.74 -6.85
CA ASN A 281 11.38 -4.38 -5.60
C ASN A 281 10.08 -5.17 -5.36
N ILE A 282 9.18 -5.21 -6.33
CA ILE A 282 7.92 -5.97 -6.20
C ILE A 282 8.21 -7.44 -5.92
N LYS A 283 9.15 -8.06 -6.65
CA LYS A 283 9.52 -9.47 -6.43
C LYS A 283 9.98 -9.72 -5.01
N LYS A 284 10.92 -8.91 -4.50
CA LYS A 284 11.43 -9.03 -3.12
C LYS A 284 10.33 -8.96 -2.07
N TYR A 285 9.40 -7.99 -2.21
CA TYR A 285 8.29 -7.85 -1.28
C TYR A 285 7.26 -8.97 -1.39
N VAL A 286 7.00 -9.47 -2.61
CA VAL A 286 6.11 -10.62 -2.83
C VAL A 286 6.70 -11.89 -2.22
N GLU A 287 8.01 -12.14 -2.37
CA GLU A 287 8.71 -13.26 -1.72
C GLU A 287 8.62 -13.15 -0.20
N ALA A 288 8.97 -12.00 0.37
CA ALA A 288 8.85 -11.76 1.81
C ALA A 288 7.40 -11.95 2.31
N GLY A 289 6.41 -11.51 1.53
CA GLY A 289 5.00 -11.71 1.85
C GLY A 289 4.58 -13.19 1.84
N ARG A 290 5.06 -13.97 0.87
CA ARG A 290 4.82 -15.42 0.80
C ARG A 290 5.46 -16.16 1.97
N GLU A 291 6.70 -15.81 2.32
CA GLU A 291 7.40 -16.37 3.48
C GLU A 291 6.65 -16.06 4.77
N TYR A 292 6.15 -14.84 4.93
CA TYR A 292 5.39 -14.44 6.12
C TYR A 292 4.03 -15.16 6.23
N LEU A 293 3.35 -15.44 5.10
CA LEU A 293 2.12 -16.25 5.12
C LEU A 293 2.39 -17.69 5.61
N ILE A 294 3.52 -18.28 5.23
CA ILE A 294 3.97 -19.60 5.71
C ILE A 294 4.30 -19.54 7.21
N GLU A 295 4.96 -18.47 7.65
CA GLU A 295 5.29 -18.24 9.07
C GLU A 295 4.01 -18.16 9.93
N ILE A 296 3.02 -17.35 9.52
CA ILE A 296 1.72 -17.24 10.20
C ILE A 296 1.08 -18.63 10.34
N HIS A 297 1.06 -19.40 9.26
CA HIS A 297 0.43 -20.71 9.24
C HIS A 297 1.08 -21.66 10.25
N ARG A 298 2.43 -21.76 10.21
CA ARG A 298 3.21 -22.58 11.14
C ARG A 298 2.99 -22.17 12.59
N ASP A 299 3.01 -20.86 12.89
CA ASP A 299 2.87 -20.36 14.26
C ASP A 299 1.47 -20.62 14.84
N LEU A 300 0.44 -20.59 14.00
CA LEU A 300 -0.93 -20.90 14.41
C LEU A 300 -1.12 -22.40 14.63
N GLU A 301 -0.53 -23.27 13.80
CA GLU A 301 -0.58 -24.73 14.01
C GLU A 301 0.14 -25.13 15.30
N LEU A 302 1.30 -24.55 15.60
CA LEU A 302 2.04 -24.81 16.84
C LEU A 302 1.29 -24.37 18.10
N LYS A 303 0.44 -23.35 18.02
CA LYS A 303 -0.36 -22.87 19.17
C LYS A 303 -1.66 -23.67 19.38
N GLN A 304 -2.09 -24.44 18.38
CA GLN A 304 -3.30 -25.26 18.42
C GLN A 304 -3.02 -26.74 18.69
N SER A 305 -1.75 -27.16 18.62
CA SER A 305 -1.24 -28.48 18.98
C SER A 305 -0.84 -28.54 20.46
#